data_8eb4c29bd6c96cf817dab35521be14b2
#
_entry.id   8eb4c29bd6c96cf817dab35521be14b2
#
_cell.length_a   1.000
_cell.length_b   1.000
_cell.length_c   1.000
_cell.angle_alpha   90.00
_cell.angle_beta   90.00
_cell.angle_gamma   90.00
#
_symmetry.space_group_name_H-M   'P 1'
#
loop_
_entity.id
_entity.type
_entity.pdbx_description
1 polymer ?
#
loop_
_entity_poly.entity_id
_entity_poly.type
_entity_poly.pdbx_seq_one_letter_code
_entity_poly.pdbx_strand_id
1 'polypeptide(L)'
;HIVGKDILWFHSVIWPAILISAGYDIPKMIYAHGWLTSNEKKIGKSAGNTDDIQELIKKYGSNSIRYFLFRVTPFGEDGEYSEKNLIDRNNELANKLGNLVSRVSSLAEKNSIEKTNNKLLVKLDLKKISKLIDNLEFDKALNEIFAFVDNCNEYVQDKKPWETGVQKDSNES
;
A
#
# COMPACT_ATOMS: atom_id res chain seq x y z
N HIS A 1 -10.81 14.52 13.64
CA HIS A 1 -12.07 14.47 12.90
C HIS A 1 -11.85 13.67 11.62
N ILE A 2 -12.72 12.70 11.33
CA ILE A 2 -12.73 11.93 10.08
C ILE A 2 -14.04 12.26 9.37
N VAL A 3 -13.93 13.01 8.27
CA VAL A 3 -15.09 13.59 7.56
C VAL A 3 -14.82 13.58 6.05
N GLY A 4 -15.89 13.66 5.24
CA GLY A 4 -15.76 13.76 3.79
C GLY A 4 -15.31 15.14 3.31
N LYS A 5 -14.75 15.22 2.11
CA LYS A 5 -14.33 16.51 1.50
C LYS A 5 -15.48 17.48 1.25
N ASP A 6 -16.73 17.02 1.29
CA ASP A 6 -17.93 17.85 1.14
C ASP A 6 -18.01 18.97 2.19
N ILE A 7 -17.48 18.74 3.38
CA ILE A 7 -17.49 19.67 4.49
C ILE A 7 -16.12 20.29 4.78
N LEU A 8 -15.24 20.28 3.77
CA LEU A 8 -13.91 20.87 3.87
C LEU A 8 -13.96 22.34 4.28
N TRP A 9 -14.89 23.12 3.72
CA TRP A 9 -15.07 24.52 4.07
C TRP A 9 -15.32 24.74 5.57
N PHE A 10 -16.18 23.90 6.16
CA PHE A 10 -16.45 23.99 7.61
C PHE A 10 -15.21 23.68 8.46
N HIS A 11 -14.38 22.73 8.03
CA HIS A 11 -13.21 22.30 8.80
C HIS A 11 -11.95 23.13 8.51
N SER A 12 -11.88 23.83 7.37
CA SER A 12 -10.71 24.64 7.01
C SER A 12 -10.88 26.14 7.30
N VAL A 13 -12.12 26.62 7.39
CA VAL A 13 -12.39 28.04 7.58
C VAL A 13 -13.23 28.29 8.85
N ILE A 14 -14.46 27.75 8.89
CA ILE A 14 -15.41 28.10 9.95
C ILE A 14 -14.94 27.56 11.31
N TRP A 15 -14.60 26.29 11.39
CA TRP A 15 -14.16 25.68 12.64
C TRP A 15 -12.85 26.29 13.18
N PRO A 16 -11.79 26.48 12.40
CA PRO A 16 -10.61 27.22 12.87
C PRO A 16 -10.91 28.65 13.35
N ALA A 17 -11.80 29.38 12.67
CA ALA A 17 -12.20 30.71 13.11
C ALA A 17 -12.88 30.68 14.51
N ILE A 18 -13.75 29.69 14.76
CA ILE A 18 -14.38 29.48 16.07
C ILE A 18 -13.32 29.13 17.12
N LEU A 19 -12.38 28.23 16.81
CA LEU A 19 -11.31 27.85 17.75
C LEU A 19 -10.43 29.05 18.11
N ILE A 20 -10.02 29.86 17.14
CA ILE A 20 -9.23 31.10 17.38
C ILE A 20 -10.02 32.05 18.26
N SER A 21 -11.29 32.28 17.97
CA SER A 21 -12.16 33.19 18.76
C SER A 21 -12.33 32.70 20.20
N ALA A 22 -12.31 31.40 20.42
CA ALA A 22 -12.43 30.79 21.74
C ALA A 22 -11.09 30.57 22.46
N GLY A 23 -9.96 30.95 21.86
CA GLY A 23 -8.63 30.83 22.46
C GLY A 23 -8.06 29.38 22.43
N TYR A 24 -8.56 28.53 21.53
CA TYR A 24 -8.06 27.18 21.35
C TYR A 24 -7.07 27.09 20.19
N ASP A 25 -6.21 26.07 20.23
CA ASP A 25 -5.30 25.75 19.12
C ASP A 25 -6.07 25.26 17.89
N ILE A 26 -5.57 25.63 16.71
CA ILE A 26 -6.11 25.16 15.42
C ILE A 26 -5.47 23.82 15.00
N PRO A 27 -6.12 23.04 14.13
CA PRO A 27 -5.52 21.86 13.54
C PRO A 27 -4.21 22.17 12.82
N LYS A 28 -3.19 21.35 13.03
CA LYS A 28 -1.89 21.49 12.33
C LYS A 28 -1.99 21.10 10.85
N MET A 29 -2.91 20.21 10.51
CA MET A 29 -3.11 19.72 9.17
C MET A 29 -4.59 19.41 8.94
N ILE A 30 -5.09 19.77 7.76
CA ILE A 30 -6.39 19.38 7.26
C ILE A 30 -6.16 18.67 5.94
N TYR A 31 -6.46 17.37 5.91
CA TYR A 31 -6.29 16.53 4.74
C TYR A 31 -7.65 16.18 4.14
N ALA A 32 -7.83 16.43 2.86
CA ALA A 32 -9.03 16.07 2.13
C ALA A 32 -8.68 15.03 1.05
N HIS A 33 -9.01 13.77 1.29
CA HIS A 33 -8.91 12.75 0.27
C HIS A 33 -10.07 12.82 -0.73
N GLY A 34 -9.86 12.29 -1.93
CA GLY A 34 -10.90 12.19 -2.97
C GLY A 34 -12.05 11.26 -2.59
N TRP A 35 -13.11 11.30 -3.35
CA TRP A 35 -14.20 10.34 -3.18
C TRP A 35 -13.83 8.98 -3.72
N LEU A 36 -14.41 7.96 -3.12
CA LEU A 36 -14.48 6.65 -3.74
C LEU A 36 -15.73 6.64 -4.62
N THR A 37 -15.53 6.40 -5.91
CA THR A 37 -16.61 6.36 -6.93
C THR A 37 -16.82 4.93 -7.40
N SER A 38 -18.00 4.62 -7.90
CA SER A 38 -18.32 3.38 -8.62
C SER A 38 -19.19 3.73 -9.82
N ASN A 39 -18.77 3.34 -11.02
CA ASN A 39 -19.39 3.75 -12.29
C ASN A 39 -19.56 5.28 -12.38
N GLU A 40 -18.47 6.00 -12.10
CA GLU A 40 -18.40 7.47 -12.09
C GLU A 40 -19.33 8.17 -11.08
N LYS A 41 -20.00 7.41 -10.22
CA LYS A 41 -20.89 7.95 -9.19
C LYS A 41 -20.25 7.79 -7.81
N LYS A 42 -20.37 8.83 -6.97
CA LYS A 42 -19.94 8.77 -5.57
C LYS A 42 -20.61 7.60 -4.86
N ILE A 43 -19.81 6.77 -4.19
CA ILE A 43 -20.33 5.70 -3.33
C ILE A 43 -20.98 6.34 -2.10
N GLY A 44 -22.19 5.93 -1.80
CA GLY A 44 -22.92 6.45 -0.63
C GLY A 44 -24.12 5.58 -0.27
N LYS A 45 -24.41 5.50 1.03
CA LYS A 45 -25.57 4.73 1.51
C LYS A 45 -26.89 5.19 0.89
N SER A 46 -27.04 6.51 0.71
CA SER A 46 -28.22 7.11 0.09
C SER A 46 -28.36 6.81 -1.40
N ALA A 47 -27.27 6.46 -2.07
CA ALA A 47 -27.26 6.10 -3.48
C ALA A 47 -27.51 4.60 -3.71
N GLY A 48 -27.51 3.78 -2.65
CA GLY A 48 -27.74 2.33 -2.74
C GLY A 48 -26.66 1.56 -3.51
N ASN A 49 -25.49 2.19 -3.75
CA ASN A 49 -24.39 1.64 -4.53
C ASN A 49 -23.16 1.31 -3.65
N THR A 50 -23.39 0.98 -2.37
CA THR A 50 -22.35 0.57 -1.45
C THR A 50 -22.39 -0.93 -1.27
N ASP A 51 -21.26 -1.60 -1.53
CA ASP A 51 -21.07 -2.96 -1.05
C ASP A 51 -20.90 -2.95 0.48
N ASP A 52 -21.34 -4.04 1.13
CA ASP A 52 -21.11 -4.20 2.57
C ASP A 52 -19.62 -4.45 2.80
N ILE A 53 -18.95 -3.51 3.44
CA ILE A 53 -17.52 -3.59 3.77
C ILE A 53 -17.21 -4.83 4.62
N GLN A 54 -18.16 -5.31 5.44
CA GLN A 54 -17.96 -6.50 6.24
C GLN A 54 -17.95 -7.77 5.38
N GLU A 55 -18.77 -7.80 4.34
CA GLU A 55 -18.77 -8.90 3.38
C GLU A 55 -17.51 -8.90 2.53
N LEU A 56 -17.06 -7.71 2.07
CA LEU A 56 -15.79 -7.57 1.37
C LEU A 56 -14.60 -8.01 2.23
N ILE A 57 -14.57 -7.64 3.51
CA ILE A 57 -13.53 -8.08 4.45
C ILE A 57 -13.56 -9.60 4.64
N LYS A 58 -14.74 -10.21 4.75
CA LYS A 58 -14.87 -11.68 4.85
C LYS A 58 -14.35 -12.38 3.59
N LYS A 59 -14.64 -11.81 2.41
CA LYS A 59 -14.28 -12.40 1.11
C LYS A 59 -12.80 -12.23 0.76
N TYR A 60 -12.23 -11.05 1.00
CA TYR A 60 -10.90 -10.67 0.52
C TYR A 60 -9.86 -10.47 1.63
N GLY A 61 -10.30 -10.40 2.88
CA GLY A 61 -9.45 -10.07 4.01
C GLY A 61 -9.23 -8.56 4.19
N SER A 62 -9.05 -8.13 5.43
CA SER A 62 -8.89 -6.70 5.77
C SER A 62 -7.65 -6.06 5.13
N ASN A 63 -6.54 -6.81 5.01
CA ASN A 63 -5.30 -6.29 4.44
C ASN A 63 -5.43 -6.00 2.93
N SER A 64 -6.14 -6.85 2.19
CA SER A 64 -6.42 -6.63 0.76
C SER A 64 -7.26 -5.37 0.54
N ILE A 65 -8.29 -5.16 1.35
CA ILE A 65 -9.13 -3.97 1.29
C ILE A 65 -8.32 -2.71 1.63
N ARG A 66 -7.49 -2.74 2.68
CA ARG A 66 -6.63 -1.61 3.06
C ARG A 66 -5.62 -1.27 1.97
N TYR A 67 -4.96 -2.28 1.42
CA TYR A 67 -4.02 -2.10 0.31
C TYR A 67 -4.70 -1.47 -0.91
N PHE A 68 -5.87 -2.01 -1.30
CA PHE A 68 -6.66 -1.45 -2.39
C PHE A 68 -6.98 0.03 -2.18
N LEU A 69 -7.51 0.40 -1.01
CA LEU A 69 -7.89 1.78 -0.71
C LEU A 69 -6.71 2.75 -0.82
N PHE A 70 -5.52 2.36 -0.34
CA PHE A 70 -4.33 3.20 -0.46
C PHE A 70 -3.74 3.24 -1.88
N ARG A 71 -4.10 2.31 -2.74
CA ARG A 71 -3.62 2.24 -4.13
C ARG A 71 -4.57 2.91 -5.12
N VAL A 72 -5.87 2.95 -4.82
CA VAL A 72 -6.89 3.40 -5.76
C VAL A 72 -7.19 4.89 -5.65
N THR A 73 -6.87 5.51 -4.53
CA THR A 73 -7.10 6.94 -4.29
C THR A 73 -5.76 7.67 -4.24
N PRO A 74 -5.26 8.24 -5.36
CA PRO A 74 -4.11 9.12 -5.34
C PRO A 74 -4.37 10.35 -4.45
N PHE A 75 -3.31 10.99 -3.96
CA PHE A 75 -3.42 12.13 -3.08
C PHE A 75 -4.30 13.24 -3.69
N GLY A 76 -5.44 13.54 -3.04
CA GLY A 76 -6.36 14.59 -3.44
C GLY A 76 -7.29 14.25 -4.62
N GLU A 77 -7.12 13.12 -5.28
CA GLU A 77 -7.92 12.68 -6.42
C GLU A 77 -9.01 11.68 -6.01
N ASP A 78 -10.02 11.51 -6.84
CA ASP A 78 -11.05 10.51 -6.66
C ASP A 78 -10.53 9.13 -7.10
N GLY A 79 -10.99 8.06 -6.43
CA GLY A 79 -10.63 6.69 -6.73
C GLY A 79 -11.82 5.88 -7.22
N GLU A 80 -11.61 5.09 -8.27
CA GLU A 80 -12.67 4.23 -8.82
C GLU A 80 -12.66 2.85 -8.16
N TYR A 81 -13.72 2.54 -7.44
CA TYR A 81 -13.97 1.22 -6.89
C TYR A 81 -14.70 0.35 -7.90
N SER A 82 -14.16 -0.82 -8.15
CA SER A 82 -14.86 -1.97 -8.69
C SER A 82 -14.30 -3.23 -8.08
N GLU A 83 -15.10 -4.28 -7.99
CA GLU A 83 -14.61 -5.58 -7.48
C GLU A 83 -13.46 -6.11 -8.35
N LYS A 84 -13.48 -5.85 -9.65
CA LYS A 84 -12.39 -6.17 -10.57
C LYS A 84 -11.10 -5.47 -10.15
N ASN A 85 -11.14 -4.14 -9.93
CA ASN A 85 -9.96 -3.39 -9.52
C ASN A 85 -9.41 -3.87 -8.16
N LEU A 86 -10.29 -4.23 -7.24
CA LEU A 86 -9.90 -4.83 -5.96
C LEU A 86 -9.16 -6.16 -6.15
N ILE A 87 -9.67 -7.04 -7.00
CA ILE A 87 -9.03 -8.32 -7.34
C ILE A 87 -7.68 -8.09 -8.00
N ASP A 88 -7.60 -7.16 -8.96
CA ASP A 88 -6.35 -6.85 -9.67
C ASP A 88 -5.28 -6.33 -8.71
N ARG A 89 -5.63 -5.47 -7.74
CA ARG A 89 -4.70 -5.00 -6.71
C ARG A 89 -4.30 -6.09 -5.73
N ASN A 90 -5.22 -6.97 -5.37
CA ASN A 90 -4.89 -8.13 -4.54
C ASN A 90 -3.94 -9.10 -5.26
N ASN A 91 -4.14 -9.32 -6.55
CA ASN A 91 -3.24 -10.11 -7.38
C ASN A 91 -1.86 -9.45 -7.51
N GLU A 92 -1.77 -8.13 -7.62
CA GLU A 92 -0.49 -7.39 -7.60
C GLU A 92 0.26 -7.66 -6.29
N LEU A 93 -0.41 -7.55 -5.15
CA LEU A 93 0.17 -7.81 -3.83
C LEU A 93 0.67 -9.27 -3.72
N ALA A 94 -0.16 -10.23 -4.11
CA ALA A 94 0.17 -11.66 -4.06
C ALA A 94 1.33 -12.01 -5.02
N ASN A 95 1.26 -11.54 -6.27
CA ASN A 95 2.21 -11.95 -7.30
C ASN A 95 3.57 -11.26 -7.16
N LYS A 96 3.61 -9.98 -6.75
CA LYS A 96 4.89 -9.28 -6.59
C LYS A 96 5.52 -9.59 -5.23
N LEU A 97 4.85 -9.23 -4.14
CA LEU A 97 5.41 -9.38 -2.79
C LEU A 97 5.27 -10.81 -2.28
N GLY A 98 4.09 -11.41 -2.38
CA GLY A 98 3.83 -12.76 -1.86
C GLY A 98 4.73 -13.81 -2.50
N ASN A 99 4.84 -13.82 -3.83
CA ASN A 99 5.70 -14.74 -4.55
C ASN A 99 7.20 -14.50 -4.26
N LEU A 100 7.63 -13.24 -4.10
CA LEU A 100 9.00 -12.92 -3.71
C LEU A 100 9.33 -13.53 -2.34
N VAL A 101 8.49 -13.27 -1.34
CA VAL A 101 8.68 -13.78 0.03
C VAL A 101 8.68 -15.30 0.04
N SER A 102 7.69 -15.96 -0.58
CA SER A 102 7.59 -17.42 -0.65
C SER A 102 8.82 -18.04 -1.31
N ARG A 103 9.25 -17.50 -2.46
CA ARG A 103 10.41 -17.99 -3.19
C ARG A 103 11.70 -17.84 -2.41
N VAL A 104 11.93 -16.66 -1.82
CA VAL A 104 13.16 -16.40 -1.05
C VAL A 104 13.19 -17.22 0.23
N SER A 105 12.06 -17.34 0.95
CA SER A 105 11.98 -18.18 2.16
C SER A 105 12.25 -19.64 1.87
N SER A 106 11.67 -20.19 0.79
CA SER A 106 11.92 -21.60 0.39
C SER A 106 13.37 -21.84 -0.01
N LEU A 107 14.00 -20.88 -0.71
CA LEU A 107 15.41 -20.96 -1.04
C LEU A 107 16.32 -20.86 0.18
N ALA A 108 15.99 -19.98 1.13
CA ALA A 108 16.74 -19.84 2.38
C ALA A 108 16.66 -21.11 3.23
N GLU A 109 15.49 -21.69 3.37
CA GLU A 109 15.28 -22.96 4.09
C GLU A 109 16.07 -24.10 3.45
N LYS A 110 15.92 -24.28 2.12
CA LYS A 110 16.60 -25.35 1.38
C LYS A 110 18.13 -25.28 1.48
N ASN A 111 18.71 -24.08 1.51
CA ASN A 111 20.15 -23.87 1.49
C ASN A 111 20.75 -23.53 2.85
N SER A 112 19.98 -23.60 3.95
CA SER A 112 20.42 -23.29 5.32
C SER A 112 21.18 -21.95 5.40
N ILE A 113 20.62 -20.90 4.76
CA ILE A 113 21.31 -19.61 4.63
C ILE A 113 21.37 -18.92 5.98
N GLU A 114 22.59 -18.63 6.42
CA GLU A 114 22.83 -17.79 7.58
C GLU A 114 22.65 -16.31 7.27
N LYS A 115 22.53 -15.50 8.32
CA LYS A 115 22.35 -14.04 8.19
C LYS A 115 23.55 -13.42 7.46
N THR A 116 23.29 -12.78 6.32
CA THR A 116 24.31 -12.08 5.52
C THR A 116 24.08 -10.57 5.50
N ASN A 117 25.08 -9.80 5.05
CA ASN A 117 24.91 -8.36 4.84
C ASN A 117 23.91 -8.08 3.71
N ASN A 118 22.91 -7.28 4.01
CA ASN A 118 21.85 -6.94 3.07
C ASN A 118 22.25 -5.76 2.17
N LYS A 119 22.91 -6.06 1.04
CA LYS A 119 23.34 -5.05 0.06
C LYS A 119 22.19 -4.34 -0.66
N LEU A 120 21.00 -4.95 -0.70
CA LEU A 120 19.84 -4.36 -1.38
C LEU A 120 19.13 -3.34 -0.51
N LEU A 121 19.29 -3.40 0.81
CA LEU A 121 18.57 -2.50 1.73
C LEU A 121 18.91 -1.02 1.49
N VAL A 122 20.10 -0.72 0.96
CA VAL A 122 20.48 0.66 0.57
C VAL A 122 19.61 1.25 -0.52
N LYS A 123 18.92 0.41 -1.30
CA LYS A 123 17.97 0.85 -2.34
C LYS A 123 16.59 1.23 -1.77
N LEU A 124 16.33 0.92 -0.49
CA LEU A 124 15.09 1.26 0.19
C LEU A 124 15.28 2.55 0.98
N ASP A 125 14.76 3.66 0.45
CA ASP A 125 14.82 4.95 1.15
C ASP A 125 13.70 5.06 2.19
N LEU A 126 13.97 4.53 3.38
CA LEU A 126 13.03 4.58 4.51
C LEU A 126 12.70 6.01 4.95
N LYS A 127 13.63 6.98 4.79
CA LYS A 127 13.39 8.38 5.14
C LYS A 127 12.38 9.01 4.19
N LYS A 128 12.53 8.74 2.89
CA LYS A 128 11.58 9.18 1.87
C LYS A 128 10.19 8.58 2.11
N ILE A 129 10.12 7.27 2.36
CA ILE A 129 8.86 6.57 2.65
C ILE A 129 8.19 7.17 3.90
N SER A 130 8.93 7.34 5.00
CA SER A 130 8.40 7.96 6.22
C SER A 130 7.83 9.34 5.95
N LYS A 131 8.57 10.19 5.23
CA LYS A 131 8.10 11.53 4.85
C LYS A 131 6.83 11.52 4.02
N LEU A 132 6.71 10.58 3.08
CA LEU A 132 5.50 10.41 2.27
C LEU A 132 4.31 9.99 3.14
N ILE A 133 4.52 9.08 4.10
CA ILE A 133 3.50 8.66 5.05
C ILE A 133 3.08 9.83 5.96
N ASP A 134 4.04 10.60 6.48
CA ASP A 134 3.77 11.77 7.32
C ASP A 134 2.98 12.85 6.57
N ASN A 135 3.18 12.96 5.25
CA ASN A 135 2.43 13.84 4.37
C ASN A 135 1.10 13.23 3.88
N LEU A 136 0.74 12.02 4.31
CA LEU A 136 -0.46 11.28 3.88
C LEU A 136 -0.47 10.90 2.37
N GLU A 137 0.70 10.89 1.72
CA GLU A 137 0.89 10.49 0.33
C GLU A 137 1.10 8.97 0.23
N PHE A 138 0.10 8.19 0.67
CA PHE A 138 0.21 6.74 0.83
C PHE A 138 0.43 5.99 -0.48
N ASP A 139 -0.18 6.43 -1.58
CA ASP A 139 0.01 5.89 -2.92
C ASP A 139 1.47 5.99 -3.36
N LYS A 140 2.12 7.14 -3.12
CA LYS A 140 3.53 7.36 -3.43
C LYS A 140 4.45 6.54 -2.52
N ALA A 141 4.12 6.43 -1.23
CA ALA A 141 4.87 5.58 -0.31
C ALA A 141 4.82 4.11 -0.74
N LEU A 142 3.66 3.61 -1.16
CA LEU A 142 3.51 2.27 -1.71
C LEU A 142 4.29 2.10 -3.02
N ASN A 143 4.33 3.11 -3.90
CA ASN A 143 5.14 3.04 -5.11
C ASN A 143 6.63 2.87 -4.81
N GLU A 144 7.19 3.59 -3.82
CA GLU A 144 8.58 3.41 -3.40
C GLU A 144 8.84 2.01 -2.85
N ILE A 145 7.93 1.48 -2.03
CA ILE A 145 8.03 0.12 -1.48
C ILE A 145 8.00 -0.92 -2.60
N PHE A 146 7.05 -0.79 -3.55
CA PHE A 146 6.93 -1.74 -4.66
C PHE A 146 8.08 -1.63 -5.67
N ALA A 147 8.65 -0.46 -5.89
CA ALA A 147 9.89 -0.31 -6.66
C ALA A 147 11.05 -1.08 -6.02
N PHE A 148 11.15 -1.08 -4.68
CA PHE A 148 12.12 -1.91 -3.97
C PHE A 148 11.82 -3.40 -4.12
N VAL A 149 10.56 -3.82 -4.03
CA VAL A 149 10.14 -5.21 -4.28
C VAL A 149 10.51 -5.67 -5.69
N ASP A 150 10.29 -4.82 -6.70
CA ASP A 150 10.66 -5.10 -8.09
C ASP A 150 12.19 -5.24 -8.23
N ASN A 151 12.99 -4.37 -7.62
CA ASN A 151 14.46 -4.52 -7.56
C ASN A 151 14.90 -5.84 -6.91
N CYS A 152 14.19 -6.29 -5.86
CA CYS A 152 14.48 -7.58 -5.21
C CYS A 152 14.14 -8.75 -6.13
N ASN A 153 13.02 -8.68 -6.86
CA ASN A 153 12.64 -9.70 -7.82
C ASN A 153 13.65 -9.80 -8.97
N GLU A 154 14.10 -8.66 -9.53
CA GLU A 154 15.14 -8.61 -10.55
C GLU A 154 16.44 -9.23 -10.04
N TYR A 155 16.89 -8.85 -8.84
CA TYR A 155 18.11 -9.41 -8.24
C TYR A 155 18.05 -10.93 -8.09
N VAL A 156 16.93 -11.47 -7.60
CA VAL A 156 16.76 -12.92 -7.48
C VAL A 156 16.77 -13.60 -8.84
N GLN A 157 16.19 -12.96 -9.86
CA GLN A 157 16.17 -13.48 -11.22
C GLN A 157 17.55 -13.48 -11.86
N ASP A 158 18.33 -12.41 -11.66
CA ASP A 158 19.69 -12.28 -12.20
C ASP A 158 20.68 -13.26 -11.54
N LYS A 159 20.55 -13.46 -10.23
CA LYS A 159 21.43 -14.35 -9.44
C LYS A 159 21.11 -15.81 -9.61
N LYS A 160 19.90 -16.15 -10.02
CA LYS A 160 19.42 -17.52 -10.25
C LYS A 160 19.85 -18.51 -9.15
N PRO A 161 19.54 -18.23 -7.87
CA PRO A 161 20.07 -19.03 -6.74
C PRO A 161 19.66 -20.51 -6.80
N TRP A 162 18.68 -20.86 -7.61
CA TRP A 162 18.26 -22.25 -7.86
C TRP A 162 19.25 -23.02 -8.77
N GLU A 163 20.09 -22.34 -9.57
CA GLU A 163 21.12 -22.97 -10.41
C GLU A 163 22.40 -23.25 -9.61
N THR A 164 22.73 -22.43 -8.62
CA THR A 164 23.95 -22.58 -7.80
C THR A 164 23.89 -23.72 -6.78
N GLY A 165 22.69 -24.17 -6.39
CA GLY A 165 22.49 -25.33 -5.51
C GLY A 165 22.81 -26.69 -6.15
N VAL A 166 22.86 -26.78 -7.48
CA VAL A 166 23.13 -28.03 -8.19
C VAL A 166 24.64 -28.36 -8.26
N GLN A 167 25.53 -27.38 -8.07
CA GLN A 167 26.98 -27.60 -8.14
C GLN A 167 27.62 -28.19 -6.87
N LYS A 168 26.91 -28.28 -5.76
CA LYS A 168 27.46 -28.89 -4.53
C LYS A 168 27.38 -30.42 -4.51
N ASP A 169 26.47 -31.01 -5.28
CA ASP A 169 26.29 -32.48 -5.29
C ASP A 169 27.11 -33.20 -6.37
N SER A 170 27.84 -32.47 -7.22
CA SER A 170 28.63 -33.09 -8.32
C SER A 170 30.14 -33.14 -8.06
N ASN A 171 30.62 -32.71 -6.87
CA ASN A 171 32.04 -32.77 -6.51
C ASN A 171 32.37 -33.69 -5.32
N GLU A 172 31.41 -34.53 -4.86
CA GLU A 172 31.68 -35.64 -3.95
C GLU A 172 31.38 -36.97 -4.65
N SER A 173 32.30 -37.34 -5.55
CA SER A 173 32.44 -38.73 -6.07
C SER A 173 33.90 -39.05 -6.29
#